data_2eb3798a348b56209a207d1e573538b0
#
_entry.id   2eb3798a348b56209a207d1e573538b0
#
_cell.length_a   1.000
_cell.length_b   1.000
_cell.length_c   1.000
_cell.angle_alpha   90.00
_cell.angle_beta   90.00
_cell.angle_gamma   90.00
#
_symmetry.space_group_name_H-M   'P 1'
#
loop_
_entity.id
_entity.type
_entity.pdbx_description
1 polymer ?
#
loop_
_entity_poly.entity_id
_entity_poly.type
_entity_poly.pdbx_seq_one_letter_code
_entity_poly.pdbx_strand_id
1 'polypeptide(L)'
;GDWAGPDGDRLTILLGLLKQLPSDSLNLQNFEDFLDFTPSVSVRDIIESSTEWRIDNQASLYLHASISSYIVAITTSQDEPTWPSFDAKSYDMDMKNQLIQQWKIEVEGVSQGAYVSQAQHTIAIPSRLGLKAQLDRQQLVWPPRHLNATGKRIESASEQLSETATILTWTRLSAAGAPSEFSGRAPLLDGVSTVLAQFPEGPKGVFMLADDEHNEPAIDASIRFDVRRLYGQDGMMHYGLKAILL
;
A
#
# COMPACT_ATOMS: atom_id res chain seq x y z
N GLY A 1 -15.04 6.99 -7.87
CA GLY A 1 -14.12 6.21 -7.07
C GLY A 1 -14.34 6.43 -5.60
N ASP A 2 -14.08 5.44 -4.83
CA ASP A 2 -14.24 5.54 -3.39
C ASP A 2 -13.09 6.32 -2.76
N TRP A 3 -13.39 6.99 -1.65
CA TRP A 3 -12.40 7.68 -0.84
C TRP A 3 -11.34 6.70 -0.32
N ALA A 4 -10.08 7.05 -0.49
CA ALA A 4 -8.96 6.18 -0.15
C ALA A 4 -8.50 6.28 1.32
N GLY A 5 -9.24 6.98 2.18
CA GLY A 5 -8.92 7.13 3.60
C GLY A 5 -7.71 8.03 3.92
N PRO A 6 -7.38 8.21 5.22
CA PRO A 6 -6.26 9.04 5.68
C PRO A 6 -4.89 8.58 5.20
N ASP A 7 -4.74 7.31 4.90
CA ASP A 7 -3.53 6.67 4.36
C ASP A 7 -3.54 6.54 2.82
N GLY A 8 -4.54 7.14 2.17
CA GLY A 8 -4.68 7.20 0.73
C GLY A 8 -4.02 8.44 0.12
N ASP A 9 -3.74 8.35 -1.18
CA ASP A 9 -3.30 9.44 -2.04
C ASP A 9 -3.65 9.13 -3.51
N ARG A 10 -3.15 9.94 -4.46
CA ARG A 10 -3.42 9.73 -5.89
C ARG A 10 -2.92 8.37 -6.39
N LEU A 11 -1.81 7.86 -5.85
CA LEU A 11 -1.29 6.55 -6.22
C LEU A 11 -2.20 5.42 -5.75
N THR A 12 -2.66 5.47 -4.50
CA THR A 12 -3.57 4.46 -3.96
C THR A 12 -4.94 4.48 -4.65
N ILE A 13 -5.44 5.68 -5.02
CA ILE A 13 -6.66 5.84 -5.83
C ILE A 13 -6.47 5.25 -7.22
N LEU A 14 -5.31 5.51 -7.86
CA LEU A 14 -4.97 4.91 -9.15
C LEU A 14 -4.98 3.38 -9.07
N LEU A 15 -4.33 2.80 -8.07
CA LEU A 15 -4.29 1.34 -7.90
C LEU A 15 -5.69 0.75 -7.72
N GLY A 16 -6.56 1.41 -6.95
CA GLY A 16 -7.96 1.02 -6.81
C GLY A 16 -8.72 1.07 -8.14
N LEU A 17 -8.48 2.10 -8.97
CA LEU A 17 -9.05 2.21 -10.31
C LEU A 17 -8.55 1.09 -11.23
N LEU A 18 -7.24 0.86 -11.27
CA LEU A 18 -6.61 -0.15 -12.12
C LEU A 18 -7.10 -1.57 -11.83
N LYS A 19 -7.39 -1.89 -10.57
CA LYS A 19 -7.97 -3.19 -10.18
C LYS A 19 -9.40 -3.41 -10.71
N GLN A 20 -10.13 -2.35 -11.04
CA GLN A 20 -11.51 -2.41 -11.54
C GLN A 20 -11.59 -2.42 -13.08
N LEU A 21 -10.50 -2.12 -13.76
CA LEU A 21 -10.44 -2.05 -15.21
C LEU A 21 -9.74 -3.29 -15.78
N PRO A 22 -10.08 -3.71 -17.01
CA PRO A 22 -9.29 -4.70 -17.73
C PRO A 22 -7.85 -4.24 -17.86
N SER A 23 -6.89 -5.13 -17.60
CA SER A 23 -5.46 -4.82 -17.66
C SER A 23 -5.00 -4.47 -19.06
N ASP A 24 -4.13 -3.48 -19.17
CA ASP A 24 -3.53 -2.97 -20.40
C ASP A 24 -2.17 -2.31 -20.08
N SER A 25 -1.61 -1.59 -21.03
CA SER A 25 -0.42 -0.77 -20.87
C SER A 25 -0.79 0.69 -20.67
N LEU A 26 -0.10 1.36 -19.74
CA LEU A 26 -0.38 2.73 -19.31
C LEU A 26 0.87 3.60 -19.43
N ASN A 27 0.71 4.77 -20.01
CA ASN A 27 1.72 5.82 -20.01
C ASN A 27 1.51 6.72 -18.79
N LEU A 28 2.50 6.75 -17.88
CA LEU A 28 2.42 7.53 -16.65
C LEU A 28 2.59 9.03 -16.85
N GLN A 29 3.17 9.46 -17.96
CA GLN A 29 3.57 10.87 -18.15
C GLN A 29 4.41 11.37 -16.96
N ASN A 30 3.98 12.45 -16.30
CA ASN A 30 4.64 13.06 -15.13
C ASN A 30 3.85 12.76 -13.84
N PHE A 31 3.23 11.60 -13.73
CA PHE A 31 2.36 11.29 -12.58
C PHE A 31 3.09 11.42 -11.24
N GLU A 32 4.39 11.17 -11.20
CA GLU A 32 5.20 11.28 -9.98
C GLU A 32 5.22 12.71 -9.42
N ASP A 33 5.09 13.74 -10.29
CA ASP A 33 5.04 15.15 -9.88
C ASP A 33 3.76 15.51 -9.09
N PHE A 34 2.74 14.65 -9.15
CA PHE A 34 1.48 14.83 -8.44
C PHE A 34 1.41 14.10 -7.10
N LEU A 35 2.46 13.40 -6.70
CA LEU A 35 2.53 12.72 -5.42
C LEU A 35 2.97 13.67 -4.31
N ASP A 36 2.34 13.54 -3.14
CA ASP A 36 2.68 14.36 -1.97
C ASP A 36 4.07 14.03 -1.41
N PHE A 37 4.54 12.79 -1.64
CA PHE A 37 5.82 12.28 -1.14
C PHE A 37 6.48 11.38 -2.16
N THR A 38 7.81 11.36 -2.18
CA THR A 38 8.59 10.45 -3.01
C THR A 38 8.40 9.00 -2.54
N PRO A 39 7.95 8.07 -3.39
CA PRO A 39 7.83 6.68 -3.02
C PRO A 39 9.19 6.01 -2.81
N SER A 40 9.28 5.07 -1.86
CA SER A 40 10.49 4.27 -1.62
C SER A 40 10.76 3.22 -2.71
N VAL A 41 9.82 3.02 -3.61
CA VAL A 41 9.86 2.14 -4.77
C VAL A 41 9.25 2.92 -5.94
N SER A 42 9.75 2.74 -7.16
CA SER A 42 9.22 3.47 -8.32
C SER A 42 7.72 3.25 -8.49
N VAL A 43 7.00 4.25 -9.00
CA VAL A 43 5.56 4.12 -9.30
C VAL A 43 5.30 2.96 -10.26
N ARG A 44 6.20 2.75 -11.24
CA ARG A 44 6.16 1.59 -12.13
C ARG A 44 6.16 0.27 -11.34
N ASP A 45 7.15 0.07 -10.47
CA ASP A 45 7.26 -1.18 -9.70
C ASP A 45 6.07 -1.39 -8.75
N ILE A 46 5.51 -0.30 -8.21
CA ILE A 46 4.31 -0.38 -7.38
C ILE A 46 3.12 -0.88 -8.21
N ILE A 47 2.87 -0.28 -9.37
CA ILE A 47 1.76 -0.67 -10.25
C ILE A 47 1.93 -2.11 -10.74
N GLU A 48 3.09 -2.44 -11.31
CA GLU A 48 3.35 -3.76 -11.91
C GLU A 48 3.44 -4.89 -10.88
N SER A 49 3.71 -4.58 -9.60
CA SER A 49 3.70 -5.57 -8.52
C SER A 49 2.32 -5.79 -7.89
N SER A 50 1.44 -4.77 -7.92
CA SER A 50 0.14 -4.80 -7.24
C SER A 50 -1.05 -4.98 -8.17
N THR A 51 -0.83 -4.93 -9.48
CA THR A 51 -1.86 -5.09 -10.52
C THR A 51 -1.32 -5.89 -11.70
N GLU A 52 -2.19 -6.23 -12.65
CA GLU A 52 -1.82 -6.86 -13.93
C GLU A 52 -1.44 -5.84 -15.02
N TRP A 53 -1.45 -4.54 -14.71
CA TRP A 53 -1.11 -3.48 -15.65
C TRP A 53 0.39 -3.39 -15.89
N ARG A 54 0.76 -2.91 -17.09
CA ARG A 54 2.15 -2.64 -17.48
C ARG A 54 2.37 -1.16 -17.71
N ILE A 55 3.56 -0.67 -17.40
CA ILE A 55 3.92 0.72 -17.67
C ILE A 55 4.79 0.78 -18.93
N ASP A 56 4.26 1.48 -19.94
CA ASP A 56 4.92 1.67 -21.23
C ASP A 56 4.75 3.12 -21.70
N ASN A 57 5.86 3.79 -21.96
CA ASN A 57 5.86 5.18 -22.46
C ASN A 57 5.29 5.31 -23.87
N GLN A 58 5.09 4.21 -24.59
CA GLN A 58 4.45 4.18 -25.91
C GLN A 58 2.99 3.71 -25.87
N ALA A 59 2.45 3.45 -24.67
CA ALA A 59 1.05 3.08 -24.52
C ALA A 59 0.11 4.18 -25.02
N SER A 60 -1.04 3.76 -25.55
CA SER A 60 -2.10 4.65 -26.03
C SER A 60 -3.05 5.15 -24.92
N LEU A 61 -2.92 4.61 -23.72
CA LEU A 61 -3.65 5.06 -22.53
C LEU A 61 -2.73 5.94 -21.68
N TYR A 62 -3.22 7.13 -21.36
CA TYR A 62 -2.48 8.16 -20.63
C TYR A 62 -3.10 8.35 -19.25
N LEU A 63 -2.26 8.39 -18.22
CA LEU A 63 -2.65 8.74 -16.88
C LEU A 63 -2.58 10.25 -16.68
N HIS A 64 -3.64 10.79 -16.10
CA HIS A 64 -3.71 12.19 -15.67
C HIS A 64 -4.06 12.27 -14.19
N ALA A 65 -3.53 13.29 -13.52
CA ALA A 65 -3.87 13.60 -12.14
C ALA A 65 -4.22 15.09 -12.01
N SER A 66 -5.27 15.40 -11.26
CA SER A 66 -5.64 16.79 -10.99
C SER A 66 -4.70 17.42 -9.97
N ILE A 67 -4.29 18.66 -10.20
CA ILE A 67 -3.49 19.44 -9.26
C ILE A 67 -4.32 19.86 -8.05
N SER A 68 -5.59 20.24 -8.26
CA SER A 68 -6.43 20.84 -7.23
C SER A 68 -7.21 19.83 -6.39
N SER A 69 -7.21 18.56 -6.78
CA SER A 69 -8.01 17.50 -6.14
C SER A 69 -7.34 16.14 -6.21
N TYR A 70 -7.80 15.19 -5.38
CA TYR A 70 -7.34 13.80 -5.42
C TYR A 70 -8.15 13.01 -6.47
N ILE A 71 -8.07 13.43 -7.74
CA ILE A 71 -8.72 12.78 -8.87
C ILE A 71 -7.65 12.31 -9.84
N VAL A 72 -7.82 11.10 -10.35
CA VAL A 72 -7.03 10.53 -11.42
C VAL A 72 -7.95 10.11 -12.58
N ALA A 73 -7.46 10.18 -13.80
CA ALA A 73 -8.17 9.75 -14.99
C ALA A 73 -7.24 8.98 -15.93
N ILE A 74 -7.79 8.01 -16.64
CA ILE A 74 -7.11 7.30 -17.71
C ILE A 74 -7.87 7.65 -19.01
N THR A 75 -7.15 8.15 -20.00
CA THR A 75 -7.72 8.58 -21.29
C THR A 75 -6.90 8.06 -22.47
N THR A 76 -7.45 8.16 -23.67
CA THR A 76 -6.73 7.89 -24.92
C THR A 76 -6.07 9.13 -25.53
N SER A 77 -6.24 10.31 -24.90
CA SER A 77 -5.60 11.56 -25.30
C SER A 77 -4.45 11.89 -24.36
N GLN A 78 -3.37 12.44 -24.91
CA GLN A 78 -2.27 12.98 -24.14
C GLN A 78 -2.61 14.33 -23.50
N ASP A 79 -3.63 15.02 -24.00
CA ASP A 79 -4.07 16.31 -23.47
C ASP A 79 -4.81 16.11 -22.13
N GLU A 80 -4.63 17.06 -21.21
CA GLU A 80 -5.29 17.04 -19.92
C GLU A 80 -6.83 17.02 -20.09
N PRO A 81 -7.55 16.10 -19.45
CA PRO A 81 -9.00 16.01 -19.56
C PRO A 81 -9.68 17.17 -18.83
N THR A 82 -10.90 17.50 -19.27
CA THR A 82 -11.77 18.34 -18.49
C THR A 82 -12.18 17.59 -17.23
N TRP A 83 -11.78 18.10 -16.07
CA TRP A 83 -12.07 17.46 -14.79
C TRP A 83 -13.55 17.65 -14.44
N PRO A 84 -14.28 16.54 -14.16
CA PRO A 84 -15.67 16.65 -13.74
C PRO A 84 -15.78 17.28 -12.36
N SER A 85 -16.86 18.03 -12.14
CA SER A 85 -17.26 18.46 -10.81
C SER A 85 -17.92 17.28 -10.10
N PHE A 86 -17.43 16.90 -8.94
CA PHE A 86 -18.05 15.91 -8.08
C PHE A 86 -18.58 16.59 -6.82
N ASP A 87 -19.71 16.12 -6.33
CA ASP A 87 -20.08 16.31 -4.93
C ASP A 87 -19.13 15.46 -4.08
N ALA A 88 -17.94 15.99 -3.81
CA ALA A 88 -16.98 15.34 -2.95
C ALA A 88 -17.56 15.23 -1.54
N LYS A 89 -17.41 14.06 -0.91
CA LYS A 89 -17.65 13.96 0.54
C LYS A 89 -16.76 14.98 1.23
N SER A 90 -17.39 15.90 1.98
CA SER A 90 -16.64 16.77 2.87
C SER A 90 -15.97 15.89 3.93
N TYR A 91 -14.71 16.13 4.21
CA TYR A 91 -14.04 15.51 5.34
C TYR A 91 -13.39 16.59 6.19
N ASP A 92 -13.06 16.22 7.41
CA ASP A 92 -12.46 17.13 8.38
C ASP A 92 -11.10 17.62 7.85
N MET A 93 -11.08 18.89 7.43
CA MET A 93 -9.87 19.53 6.88
C MET A 93 -8.78 19.71 7.94
N ASP A 94 -9.17 19.89 9.20
CA ASP A 94 -8.21 20.06 10.30
C ASP A 94 -7.54 18.72 10.59
N MET A 95 -8.30 17.64 10.65
CA MET A 95 -7.77 16.29 10.79
C MET A 95 -6.83 15.94 9.61
N LYS A 96 -7.24 16.23 8.37
CA LYS A 96 -6.39 16.05 7.19
C LYS A 96 -5.07 16.78 7.32
N ASN A 97 -5.11 18.06 7.67
CA ASN A 97 -3.91 18.86 7.79
C ASN A 97 -2.97 18.33 8.89
N GLN A 98 -3.52 17.88 10.02
CA GLN A 98 -2.75 17.24 11.08
C GLN A 98 -2.09 15.94 10.60
N LEU A 99 -2.82 15.09 9.89
CA LEU A 99 -2.28 13.85 9.32
C LEU A 99 -1.18 14.12 8.29
N ILE A 100 -1.36 15.10 7.40
CA ILE A 100 -0.31 15.49 6.44
C ILE A 100 0.95 15.96 7.17
N GLN A 101 0.81 16.72 8.27
CA GLN A 101 1.98 17.14 9.06
C GLN A 101 2.67 15.94 9.71
N GLN A 102 1.93 14.97 10.23
CA GLN A 102 2.53 13.74 10.79
C GLN A 102 3.25 12.93 9.71
N TRP A 103 2.67 12.78 8.52
CA TRP A 103 3.34 12.13 7.39
C TRP A 103 4.65 12.83 7.01
N LYS A 104 4.70 14.17 7.03
CA LYS A 104 5.93 14.93 6.79
C LYS A 104 6.99 14.65 7.84
N ILE A 105 6.61 14.65 9.12
CA ILE A 105 7.52 14.35 10.23
C ILE A 105 8.08 12.92 10.09
N GLU A 106 7.24 11.94 9.75
CA GLU A 106 7.67 10.56 9.52
C GLU A 106 8.66 10.47 8.35
N VAL A 107 8.36 11.12 7.22
CA VAL A 107 9.24 11.12 6.03
C VAL A 107 10.60 11.74 6.34
N GLU A 108 10.64 12.81 7.14
CA GLU A 108 11.89 13.46 7.58
C GLU A 108 12.64 12.65 8.66
N GLY A 109 11.95 11.69 9.30
CA GLY A 109 12.51 10.85 10.35
C GLY A 109 13.54 9.86 9.82
N VAL A 110 14.56 9.59 10.64
CA VAL A 110 15.57 8.56 10.36
C VAL A 110 15.18 7.28 11.10
N SER A 111 15.29 6.14 10.42
CA SER A 111 15.05 4.85 11.05
C SER A 111 15.90 4.64 12.29
N GLN A 112 15.27 4.28 13.39
CA GLN A 112 15.94 3.84 14.62
C GLN A 112 15.85 2.31 14.79
N GLY A 113 15.26 1.63 13.82
CA GLY A 113 15.02 0.19 13.83
C GLY A 113 16.14 -0.63 13.19
N ALA A 114 15.86 -1.92 13.00
CA ALA A 114 16.77 -2.82 12.33
C ALA A 114 16.86 -2.48 10.83
N TYR A 115 18.06 -2.29 10.34
CA TYR A 115 18.30 -2.08 8.92
C TYR A 115 17.96 -3.34 8.12
N VAL A 116 17.12 -3.18 7.10
CA VAL A 116 16.89 -4.22 6.09
C VAL A 116 17.85 -3.97 4.95
N SER A 117 18.58 -5.01 4.51
CA SER A 117 19.45 -4.85 3.35
C SER A 117 18.68 -4.49 2.10
N GLN A 118 19.29 -3.72 1.18
CA GLN A 118 18.69 -3.36 -0.11
C GLN A 118 18.20 -4.61 -0.86
N ALA A 119 18.98 -5.70 -0.84
CA ALA A 119 18.59 -6.96 -1.47
C ALA A 119 17.31 -7.54 -0.85
N GLN A 120 17.19 -7.53 0.48
CA GLN A 120 15.99 -8.03 1.16
C GLN A 120 14.78 -7.13 0.88
N HIS A 121 14.98 -5.81 0.83
CA HIS A 121 13.94 -4.86 0.47
C HIS A 121 13.40 -5.12 -0.93
N THR A 122 14.28 -5.29 -1.91
CA THR A 122 13.91 -5.60 -3.30
C THR A 122 13.17 -6.93 -3.43
N ILE A 123 13.64 -7.99 -2.75
CA ILE A 123 12.97 -9.30 -2.74
C ILE A 123 11.55 -9.21 -2.15
N ALA A 124 11.34 -8.30 -1.19
CA ALA A 124 10.05 -8.16 -0.51
C ALA A 124 9.00 -7.37 -1.31
N ILE A 125 9.38 -6.63 -2.37
CA ILE A 125 8.46 -5.79 -3.14
C ILE A 125 7.23 -6.57 -3.65
N PRO A 126 7.37 -7.69 -4.37
CA PRO A 126 6.21 -8.44 -4.89
C PRO A 126 5.29 -8.97 -3.78
N SER A 127 5.86 -9.33 -2.63
CA SER A 127 5.08 -9.80 -1.48
C SER A 127 4.36 -8.67 -0.77
N ARG A 128 5.03 -7.54 -0.58
CA ARG A 128 4.50 -6.38 0.14
C ARG A 128 3.42 -5.64 -0.64
N LEU A 129 3.48 -5.65 -1.96
CA LEU A 129 2.57 -4.92 -2.83
C LEU A 129 1.56 -5.81 -3.55
N GLY A 130 1.88 -7.08 -3.81
CA GLY A 130 1.09 -7.97 -4.65
C GLY A 130 0.75 -9.34 -4.05
N LEU A 131 0.93 -9.56 -2.73
CA LEU A 131 0.64 -10.84 -2.06
C LEU A 131 1.36 -12.03 -2.69
N LYS A 132 2.55 -11.86 -3.22
CA LYS A 132 3.32 -12.95 -3.80
C LYS A 132 4.17 -13.64 -2.73
N ALA A 133 4.02 -14.96 -2.61
CA ALA A 133 4.80 -15.83 -1.73
C ALA A 133 5.97 -16.45 -2.48
N GLN A 134 7.02 -16.84 -1.73
CA GLN A 134 8.10 -17.67 -2.24
C GLN A 134 7.70 -19.14 -2.15
N LEU A 135 8.27 -19.97 -3.02
CA LEU A 135 8.16 -21.41 -2.94
C LEU A 135 9.51 -22.01 -2.45
N ASP A 136 9.50 -22.65 -1.27
CA ASP A 136 10.62 -23.45 -0.77
C ASP A 136 10.18 -24.91 -0.63
N ARG A 137 10.69 -25.80 -1.45
CA ARG A 137 10.42 -27.26 -1.41
C ARG A 137 8.93 -27.60 -1.32
N GLN A 138 8.10 -26.99 -2.16
CA GLN A 138 6.63 -27.17 -2.20
C GLN A 138 5.88 -26.53 -1.02
N GLN A 139 6.52 -25.73 -0.19
CA GLN A 139 5.85 -24.94 0.84
C GLN A 139 5.89 -23.46 0.49
N LEU A 140 4.77 -22.80 0.65
CA LEU A 140 4.68 -21.35 0.48
C LEU A 140 5.27 -20.66 1.69
N VAL A 141 6.16 -19.69 1.44
CA VAL A 141 6.84 -18.88 2.46
C VAL A 141 6.42 -17.42 2.29
N TRP A 142 5.82 -16.89 3.33
CA TRP A 142 5.47 -15.48 3.45
C TRP A 142 5.54 -15.06 4.93
N PRO A 143 6.07 -13.90 5.31
CA PRO A 143 6.77 -12.95 4.45
C PRO A 143 8.06 -13.52 3.85
N PRO A 144 8.59 -12.91 2.77
CA PRO A 144 9.73 -13.47 2.03
C PRO A 144 11.00 -13.53 2.87
N ARG A 145 11.80 -14.55 2.62
CA ARG A 145 13.09 -14.80 3.29
C ARG A 145 14.20 -14.96 2.26
N HIS A 146 15.41 -14.54 2.62
CA HIS A 146 16.57 -14.73 1.75
C HIS A 146 17.08 -16.19 1.75
N LEU A 147 17.07 -16.80 2.93
CA LEU A 147 17.55 -18.16 3.13
C LEU A 147 16.49 -19.01 3.83
N ASN A 148 16.45 -20.30 3.50
CA ASN A 148 15.64 -21.27 4.20
C ASN A 148 16.32 -21.77 5.50
N ALA A 149 15.67 -22.65 6.23
CA ALA A 149 16.18 -23.20 7.48
C ALA A 149 17.50 -24.01 7.32
N THR A 150 17.87 -24.42 6.11
CA THR A 150 19.12 -25.11 5.83
C THR A 150 20.22 -24.18 5.28
N GLY A 151 20.00 -22.86 5.26
CA GLY A 151 20.94 -21.87 4.74
C GLY A 151 21.01 -21.78 3.21
N LYS A 152 20.10 -22.43 2.48
CA LYS A 152 20.01 -22.31 1.03
C LYS A 152 19.16 -21.10 0.65
N ARG A 153 19.56 -20.43 -0.43
CA ARG A 153 18.81 -19.31 -1.00
C ARG A 153 17.43 -19.78 -1.46
N ILE A 154 16.39 -18.98 -1.14
CA ILE A 154 15.06 -19.15 -1.68
C ILE A 154 14.93 -18.21 -2.88
N GLU A 155 14.27 -18.65 -3.94
CA GLU A 155 14.00 -17.84 -5.12
C GLU A 155 13.03 -16.70 -4.81
N SER A 156 12.96 -15.72 -5.71
CA SER A 156 12.07 -14.58 -5.57
C SER A 156 10.60 -15.01 -5.48
N ALA A 157 9.79 -14.21 -4.79
CA ALA A 157 8.36 -14.47 -4.65
C ALA A 157 7.66 -14.40 -6.01
N SER A 158 6.92 -15.46 -6.36
CA SER A 158 6.23 -15.61 -7.64
C SER A 158 4.84 -16.23 -7.51
N GLU A 159 4.58 -16.95 -6.41
CA GLU A 159 3.31 -17.65 -6.19
C GLU A 159 2.28 -16.71 -5.61
N GLN A 160 1.15 -16.54 -6.29
CA GLN A 160 0.09 -15.65 -5.87
C GLN A 160 -0.69 -16.26 -4.69
N LEU A 161 -0.79 -15.52 -3.59
CA LEU A 161 -1.71 -15.83 -2.50
C LEU A 161 -3.12 -15.33 -2.82
N SER A 162 -4.12 -15.90 -2.14
CA SER A 162 -5.50 -15.43 -2.21
C SER A 162 -5.62 -13.94 -1.86
N GLU A 163 -6.54 -13.24 -2.50
CA GLU A 163 -6.84 -11.83 -2.22
C GLU A 163 -7.52 -11.62 -0.87
N THR A 164 -7.94 -12.70 -0.23
CA THR A 164 -8.59 -12.68 1.08
C THR A 164 -7.86 -13.58 2.07
N ALA A 165 -7.97 -13.23 3.35
CA ALA A 165 -7.43 -14.02 4.46
C ALA A 165 -8.38 -13.97 5.66
N THR A 166 -8.14 -14.83 6.65
CA THR A 166 -8.93 -14.91 7.88
C THR A 166 -8.14 -14.36 9.06
N ILE A 167 -8.75 -13.52 9.88
CA ILE A 167 -8.15 -12.95 11.08
C ILE A 167 -8.02 -14.04 12.16
N LEU A 168 -6.79 -14.25 12.64
CA LEU A 168 -6.51 -15.14 13.77
C LEU A 168 -6.54 -14.40 15.11
N THR A 169 -6.04 -13.17 15.14
CA THR A 169 -6.02 -12.28 16.31
C THR A 169 -5.75 -10.86 15.85
N TRP A 170 -5.98 -9.90 16.73
CA TRP A 170 -5.74 -8.49 16.45
C TRP A 170 -5.32 -7.72 17.71
N THR A 171 -4.77 -6.54 17.51
CA THR A 171 -4.45 -5.60 18.59
C THR A 171 -4.57 -4.17 18.08
N ARG A 172 -4.90 -3.24 18.98
CA ARG A 172 -4.86 -1.79 18.72
C ARG A 172 -3.75 -1.17 19.56
N LEU A 173 -2.83 -0.50 18.91
CA LEU A 173 -1.66 0.11 19.50
C LEU A 173 -1.92 1.60 19.73
N SER A 174 -1.81 2.05 20.99
CA SER A 174 -1.73 3.48 21.31
C SER A 174 -0.35 4.04 20.94
N ALA A 175 -0.20 5.37 21.01
CA ALA A 175 1.09 6.02 20.75
C ALA A 175 2.26 5.44 21.56
N ALA A 176 2.02 5.04 22.80
CA ALA A 176 3.06 4.45 23.66
C ALA A 176 3.46 3.02 23.28
N GLY A 177 2.57 2.30 22.59
CA GLY A 177 2.81 0.91 22.15
C GLY A 177 3.12 0.78 20.67
N ALA A 178 2.94 1.86 19.90
CA ALA A 178 3.22 1.87 18.46
C ALA A 178 4.72 2.06 18.20
N PRO A 179 5.28 1.39 17.17
CA PRO A 179 6.60 1.71 16.66
C PRO A 179 6.76 3.20 16.33
N SER A 180 8.00 3.72 16.46
CA SER A 180 8.32 5.14 16.28
C SER A 180 7.86 5.68 14.92
N GLU A 181 7.90 4.85 13.89
CA GLU A 181 7.57 5.18 12.51
C GLU A 181 6.11 5.65 12.32
N PHE A 182 5.20 5.25 13.18
CA PHE A 182 3.79 5.67 13.10
C PHE A 182 3.14 6.03 14.45
N SER A 183 3.95 6.15 15.50
CA SER A 183 3.46 6.51 16.84
C SER A 183 2.81 7.90 16.88
N GLY A 184 3.29 8.84 16.04
CA GLY A 184 2.74 10.19 15.94
C GLY A 184 1.33 10.26 15.34
N ARG A 185 0.97 9.30 14.48
CA ARG A 185 -0.40 9.21 13.91
C ARG A 185 -1.40 8.50 14.82
N ALA A 186 -0.92 7.63 15.70
CA ALA A 186 -1.79 6.82 16.54
C ALA A 186 -2.82 7.65 17.35
N PRO A 187 -2.49 8.82 17.93
CA PRO A 187 -3.50 9.64 18.61
C PRO A 187 -4.58 10.21 17.69
N LEU A 188 -4.23 10.51 16.44
CA LEU A 188 -5.16 11.08 15.45
C LEU A 188 -6.14 10.03 14.90
N LEU A 189 -5.74 8.74 14.95
CA LEU A 189 -6.48 7.60 14.43
C LEU A 189 -7.17 6.78 15.54
N ASP A 190 -7.18 7.28 16.78
CA ASP A 190 -7.65 6.50 17.95
C ASP A 190 -6.94 5.15 18.07
N GLY A 191 -5.65 5.13 17.78
CA GLY A 191 -4.80 3.96 17.76
C GLY A 191 -4.56 3.39 16.36
N VAL A 192 -3.53 2.55 16.25
CA VAL A 192 -3.21 1.79 15.04
C VAL A 192 -3.57 0.33 15.26
N SER A 193 -4.54 -0.14 14.50
CA SER A 193 -4.97 -1.54 14.59
C SER A 193 -4.15 -2.42 13.66
N THR A 194 -3.76 -3.59 14.16
CA THR A 194 -3.05 -4.63 13.41
C THR A 194 -3.73 -5.98 13.58
N VAL A 195 -3.70 -6.79 12.54
CA VAL A 195 -4.25 -8.14 12.52
C VAL A 195 -3.17 -9.14 12.17
N LEU A 196 -3.17 -10.31 12.82
CA LEU A 196 -2.51 -11.51 12.32
C LEU A 196 -3.53 -12.28 11.49
N ALA A 197 -3.25 -12.44 10.22
CA ALA A 197 -4.14 -13.13 9.29
C ALA A 197 -3.51 -14.40 8.72
N GLN A 198 -4.34 -15.36 8.37
CA GLN A 198 -3.95 -16.61 7.71
C GLN A 198 -4.59 -16.68 6.34
N PHE A 199 -3.76 -16.94 5.33
CA PHE A 199 -4.21 -17.22 3.96
C PHE A 199 -4.71 -18.66 3.83
N PRO A 200 -5.66 -18.93 2.92
CA PRO A 200 -6.15 -20.29 2.65
C PRO A 200 -5.02 -21.27 2.28
N GLU A 201 -3.97 -20.78 1.64
CA GLU A 201 -2.78 -21.57 1.24
C GLU A 201 -1.83 -21.89 2.41
N GLY A 202 -2.11 -21.38 3.61
CA GLY A 202 -1.39 -21.68 4.84
C GLY A 202 -0.48 -20.60 5.41
N PRO A 203 0.18 -19.74 4.63
CA PRO A 203 1.00 -18.65 5.17
C PRO A 203 0.21 -17.71 6.11
N LYS A 204 0.95 -17.08 7.02
CA LYS A 204 0.40 -16.08 7.96
C LYS A 204 1.18 -14.79 7.85
N GLY A 205 0.49 -13.66 8.04
CA GLY A 205 1.10 -12.35 8.04
C GLY A 205 0.47 -11.39 9.01
N VAL A 206 1.26 -10.39 9.43
CA VAL A 206 0.77 -9.27 10.23
C VAL A 206 0.54 -8.10 9.30
N PHE A 207 -0.65 -7.50 9.37
CA PHE A 207 -1.04 -6.35 8.56
C PHE A 207 -1.64 -5.26 9.43
N MET A 208 -1.36 -4.01 9.13
CA MET A 208 -2.13 -2.89 9.66
C MET A 208 -3.51 -2.88 9.00
N LEU A 209 -4.54 -2.46 9.72
CA LEU A 209 -5.81 -2.08 9.09
C LEU A 209 -5.65 -0.77 8.34
N ALA A 210 -6.49 -0.54 7.32
CA ALA A 210 -6.60 0.76 6.68
C ALA A 210 -7.04 1.81 7.72
N ASP A 211 -6.51 3.04 7.60
CA ASP A 211 -6.73 4.10 8.60
C ASP A 211 -8.19 4.61 8.60
N ASP A 212 -8.97 4.29 7.58
CA ASP A 212 -10.41 4.54 7.47
C ASP A 212 -11.28 3.37 7.94
N GLU A 213 -10.69 2.31 8.45
CA GLU A 213 -11.42 1.17 9.01
C GLU A 213 -11.77 1.45 10.48
N HIS A 214 -13.05 1.77 10.71
CA HIS A 214 -13.54 2.17 12.04
C HIS A 214 -14.13 1.01 12.86
N ASN A 215 -14.40 -0.13 12.22
CA ASN A 215 -14.92 -1.29 12.91
C ASN A 215 -13.82 -2.03 13.64
N GLU A 216 -14.15 -2.63 14.78
CA GLU A 216 -13.23 -3.53 15.46
C GLU A 216 -13.11 -4.85 14.71
N PRO A 217 -11.87 -5.34 14.46
CA PRO A 217 -11.68 -6.65 13.87
C PRO A 217 -12.26 -7.76 14.77
N ALA A 218 -12.85 -8.77 14.15
CA ALA A 218 -13.29 -9.97 14.86
C ALA A 218 -12.40 -11.16 14.47
N ILE A 219 -12.16 -12.08 15.41
CA ILE A 219 -11.52 -13.36 15.13
C ILE A 219 -12.41 -14.14 14.14
N ASP A 220 -11.81 -14.85 13.22
CA ASP A 220 -12.45 -15.58 12.10
C ASP A 220 -13.14 -14.70 11.04
N ALA A 221 -13.10 -13.36 11.18
CA ALA A 221 -13.57 -12.47 10.12
C ALA A 221 -12.65 -12.52 8.89
N SER A 222 -13.25 -12.34 7.72
CA SER A 222 -12.53 -12.24 6.45
C SER A 222 -12.04 -10.81 6.21
N ILE A 223 -10.85 -10.71 5.61
CA ILE A 223 -10.25 -9.45 5.17
C ILE A 223 -9.82 -9.55 3.71
N ARG A 224 -9.78 -8.40 3.05
CA ARG A 224 -9.09 -8.19 1.77
C ARG A 224 -7.93 -7.21 1.95
N PHE A 225 -7.16 -6.98 0.89
CA PHE A 225 -5.97 -6.15 0.96
C PHE A 225 -5.97 -5.07 -0.12
N ASP A 226 -5.63 -3.84 0.29
CA ASP A 226 -5.35 -2.76 -0.63
C ASP A 226 -3.99 -2.14 -0.33
N VAL A 227 -3.31 -1.66 -1.36
CA VAL A 227 -2.07 -0.90 -1.19
C VAL A 227 -2.41 0.48 -0.63
N ARG A 228 -1.75 0.82 0.47
CA ARG A 228 -1.89 2.09 1.19
C ARG A 228 -0.50 2.62 1.59
N ARG A 229 -0.43 3.86 2.03
CA ARG A 229 0.75 4.39 2.72
C ARG A 229 0.92 3.66 4.06
N LEU A 230 2.10 3.13 4.32
CA LEU A 230 2.41 2.43 5.57
C LEU A 230 3.09 3.37 6.57
N TYR A 231 4.23 3.95 6.19
CA TYR A 231 5.01 4.89 7.00
C TYR A 231 5.95 5.70 6.10
N GLY A 232 6.41 6.84 6.63
CA GLY A 232 7.46 7.65 6.02
C GLY A 232 8.79 7.47 6.74
N GLN A 233 9.91 7.49 6.00
CA GLN A 233 11.25 7.35 6.55
C GLN A 233 12.31 7.73 5.54
N ASP A 234 13.41 8.34 6.01
CA ASP A 234 14.60 8.66 5.20
C ASP A 234 14.28 9.42 3.89
N GLY A 235 13.36 10.37 3.95
CA GLY A 235 12.91 11.17 2.82
C GLY A 235 11.88 10.49 1.90
N MET A 236 11.43 9.29 2.21
CA MET A 236 10.59 8.49 1.32
C MET A 236 9.31 7.99 1.99
N MET A 237 8.27 7.77 1.19
CA MET A 237 7.02 7.14 1.59
C MET A 237 7.04 5.65 1.23
N HIS A 238 6.77 4.80 2.21
CA HIS A 238 6.64 3.36 2.03
C HIS A 238 5.18 2.96 1.82
N TYR A 239 4.92 2.28 0.70
CA TYR A 239 3.62 1.70 0.37
C TYR A 239 3.62 0.20 0.63
N GLY A 240 2.46 -0.34 0.95
CA GLY A 240 2.26 -1.77 1.12
C GLY A 240 0.81 -2.10 1.41
N LEU A 241 0.56 -3.38 1.60
CA LEU A 241 -0.77 -3.90 1.82
C LEU A 241 -1.25 -3.58 3.23
N LYS A 242 -2.44 -2.99 3.34
CA LYS A 242 -3.23 -2.90 4.56
C LYS A 242 -4.48 -3.75 4.44
N ALA A 243 -4.94 -4.28 5.56
CA ALA A 243 -6.15 -5.08 5.63
C ALA A 243 -7.39 -4.20 5.71
N ILE A 244 -8.45 -4.65 5.04
CA ILE A 244 -9.78 -4.04 5.04
C ILE A 244 -10.77 -5.12 5.42
N LEU A 245 -11.65 -4.85 6.37
CA LEU A 245 -12.68 -5.78 6.83
C LEU A 245 -13.74 -5.99 5.73
N LEU A 246 -14.26 -7.22 5.60
CA LEU A 246 -15.31 -7.59 4.63
C LEU A 246 -16.66 -7.75 5.31
#